data_92dee596f173d5fb7b0f26899d3ee585
#
_entry.id   92dee596f173d5fb7b0f26899d3ee585
#
_cell.length_a   1.000
_cell.length_b   1.000
_cell.length_c   1.000
_cell.angle_alpha   90.00
_cell.angle_beta   90.00
_cell.angle_gamma   90.00
#
_symmetry.space_group_name_H-M   'P 1'
#
loop_
_entity.id
_entity.type
_entity.pdbx_description
1 polymer ?
#
loop_
_entity_poly.entity_id
_entity_poly.type
_entity_poly.pdbx_seq_one_letter_code
_entity_poly.pdbx_strand_id
1 'polypeptide(L)'
;MCGRFVVSSKNAFGLKYEASYNVAPSQLVPVKTKNDAKLMKWSYSPSWKKDMNLINCRSETMNDKPSFKNAKRCIIFQNGWYEWQRKEKIPYYHHCSSNNFAGLYNDIGCLILTRNSTDKISHIHHRQPLFLEDNEICDYLEGMNILNSSANYDIKFHCVSKEVNNPSNNSPSLINKVNFL
;
A
#
# COMPACT_ATOMS: atom_id res chain seq x y z
N MET A 1 6.79 -7.44 -2.50
CA MET A 1 6.41 -6.29 -1.64
C MET A 1 5.74 -5.27 -2.53
N CYS A 2 4.64 -4.71 -2.06
CA CYS A 2 3.86 -3.73 -2.82
C CYS A 2 4.75 -2.56 -3.28
N GLY A 3 4.98 -2.46 -4.57
CA GLY A 3 5.79 -1.41 -5.20
C GLY A 3 4.98 -0.50 -6.11
N ARG A 4 3.71 -0.81 -6.32
CA ARG A 4 2.76 -0.06 -7.13
C ARG A 4 1.34 -0.28 -6.63
N PHE A 5 0.52 0.77 -6.64
CA PHE A 5 -0.89 0.64 -6.30
C PHE A 5 -1.75 1.66 -7.05
N VAL A 6 -3.06 1.60 -6.84
CA VAL A 6 -4.06 2.39 -7.53
C VAL A 6 -4.79 3.29 -6.54
N VAL A 7 -4.98 4.54 -6.89
CA VAL A 7 -5.91 5.48 -6.25
C VAL A 7 -6.78 6.07 -7.35
N SER A 8 -7.86 5.39 -7.69
CA SER A 8 -8.78 5.82 -8.76
C SER A 8 -9.88 6.76 -8.26
N SER A 9 -10.06 6.89 -6.95
CA SER A 9 -11.02 7.82 -6.35
C SER A 9 -10.52 9.26 -6.44
N LYS A 10 -11.39 10.15 -6.90
CA LYS A 10 -11.12 11.61 -6.91
C LYS A 10 -11.27 12.26 -5.53
N ASN A 11 -11.84 11.53 -4.57
CA ASN A 11 -12.02 11.97 -3.19
C ASN A 11 -11.60 10.83 -2.25
N ALA A 12 -10.45 10.97 -1.64
CA ALA A 12 -9.89 10.02 -0.69
C ALA A 12 -9.72 10.73 0.67
N PHE A 13 -10.41 10.29 1.70
CA PHE A 13 -10.43 10.93 3.03
C PHE A 13 -10.85 12.41 3.03
N GLY A 14 -11.73 12.83 2.10
CA GLY A 14 -12.11 14.23 1.93
C GLY A 14 -11.11 15.08 1.13
N LEU A 15 -9.99 14.52 0.70
CA LEU A 15 -8.99 15.19 -0.13
C LEU A 15 -9.34 15.08 -1.61
N LYS A 16 -9.22 16.20 -2.34
CA LYS A 16 -9.20 16.13 -3.82
C LYS A 16 -7.91 15.47 -4.27
N TYR A 17 -8.03 14.44 -5.09
CA TYR A 17 -6.90 13.70 -5.62
C TYR A 17 -7.09 13.44 -7.12
N GLU A 18 -6.06 13.62 -7.90
CA GLU A 18 -6.08 13.23 -9.31
C GLU A 18 -5.90 11.70 -9.40
N ALA A 19 -6.85 11.03 -10.04
CA ALA A 19 -6.85 9.57 -10.12
C ALA A 19 -5.53 9.05 -10.70
N SER A 20 -4.92 8.10 -10.00
CA SER A 20 -3.71 7.43 -10.47
C SER A 20 -3.91 5.92 -10.48
N TYR A 21 -3.73 5.34 -11.65
CA TYR A 21 -3.81 3.89 -11.88
C TYR A 21 -2.45 3.20 -11.77
N ASN A 22 -1.39 3.95 -11.44
CA ASN A 22 -0.03 3.42 -11.36
C ASN A 22 0.84 4.22 -10.38
N VAL A 23 0.36 4.39 -9.16
CA VAL A 23 1.11 5.10 -8.11
C VAL A 23 2.44 4.40 -7.87
N ALA A 24 3.52 5.14 -8.07
CA ALA A 24 4.90 4.69 -7.87
C ALA A 24 5.54 5.32 -6.61
N PRO A 25 6.61 4.73 -6.07
CA PRO A 25 7.36 5.33 -4.98
C PRO A 25 7.73 6.79 -5.25
N SER A 26 7.78 7.59 -4.21
CA SER A 26 8.06 9.03 -4.20
C SER A 26 6.93 9.93 -4.70
N GLN A 27 5.83 9.40 -5.19
CA GLN A 27 4.63 10.19 -5.51
C GLN A 27 3.85 10.58 -4.24
N LEU A 28 3.05 11.63 -4.34
CA LEU A 28 2.13 12.05 -3.28
C LEU A 28 0.90 11.14 -3.28
N VAL A 29 0.48 10.70 -2.10
CA VAL A 29 -0.67 9.81 -1.90
C VAL A 29 -1.57 10.32 -0.77
N PRO A 30 -2.88 10.04 -0.81
CA PRO A 30 -3.79 10.42 0.26
C PRO A 30 -3.53 9.60 1.52
N VAL A 31 -3.28 10.29 2.63
CA VAL A 31 -2.97 9.70 3.93
C VAL A 31 -3.87 10.30 4.99
N LYS A 32 -4.46 9.44 5.83
CA LYS A 32 -5.17 9.81 7.05
C LYS A 32 -4.29 9.52 8.26
N THR A 33 -4.12 10.52 9.11
CA THR A 33 -3.44 10.42 10.40
C THR A 33 -4.47 10.44 11.53
N LYS A 34 -4.02 10.39 12.78
CA LYS A 34 -4.90 10.57 13.93
C LYS A 34 -5.62 11.93 13.92
N ASN A 35 -4.97 12.97 13.43
CA ASN A 35 -5.44 14.35 13.58
C ASN A 35 -6.00 14.95 12.28
N ASP A 36 -5.52 14.51 11.12
CA ASP A 36 -5.81 15.12 9.83
C ASP A 36 -5.78 14.11 8.67
N ALA A 37 -6.19 14.58 7.51
CA ALA A 37 -5.91 13.91 6.25
C ALA A 37 -5.13 14.86 5.33
N LYS A 38 -4.10 14.35 4.65
CA LYS A 38 -3.23 15.14 3.77
C LYS A 38 -2.54 14.28 2.72
N LEU A 39 -1.97 14.93 1.72
CA LEU A 39 -1.09 14.27 0.76
C LEU A 39 0.31 14.13 1.36
N MET A 40 0.85 12.92 1.33
CA MET A 40 2.21 12.62 1.76
C MET A 40 2.99 11.90 0.67
N LYS A 41 4.29 12.10 0.65
CA LYS A 41 5.21 11.36 -0.22
C LYS A 41 5.26 9.90 0.21
N TRP A 42 5.03 8.97 -0.71
CA TRP A 42 5.23 7.54 -0.45
C TRP A 42 6.72 7.19 -0.54
N SER A 43 7.44 7.58 0.47
CA SER A 43 8.87 7.37 0.66
C SER A 43 9.24 7.81 2.06
N TYR A 44 9.32 6.88 2.97
CA TYR A 44 9.72 7.12 4.36
C TYR A 44 11.24 7.08 4.49
N SER A 45 11.80 7.98 5.28
CA SER A 45 13.22 7.91 5.67
C SER A 45 13.35 8.18 7.17
N PRO A 46 14.12 7.38 7.92
CA PRO A 46 14.38 7.67 9.32
C PRO A 46 15.21 8.95 9.46
N SER A 47 15.07 9.66 10.58
CA SER A 47 15.71 10.96 10.81
C SER A 47 17.25 10.93 10.69
N TRP A 48 17.86 9.79 11.06
CA TRP A 48 19.32 9.58 11.00
C TRP A 48 19.84 9.18 9.61
N LYS A 49 18.94 8.84 8.63
CA LYS A 49 19.32 8.48 7.26
C LYS A 49 18.24 8.92 6.26
N LYS A 50 18.28 10.19 5.88
CA LYS A 50 17.25 10.87 5.08
C LYS A 50 17.14 10.39 3.63
N ASP A 51 18.12 9.66 3.11
CA ASP A 51 18.20 9.10 1.75
C ASP A 51 17.73 7.64 1.63
N MET A 52 17.19 7.06 2.72
CA MET A 52 16.90 5.63 2.78
C MET A 52 15.71 5.19 1.92
N ASN A 53 14.73 6.03 1.68
CA ASN A 53 13.60 5.82 0.76
C ASN A 53 12.84 4.49 0.97
N LEU A 54 12.39 4.23 2.19
CA LEU A 54 11.63 3.04 2.52
C LEU A 54 10.17 3.20 2.09
N ILE A 55 9.66 2.25 1.31
CA ILE A 55 8.27 2.24 0.83
C ILE A 55 7.41 1.20 1.54
N ASN A 56 8.02 0.23 2.21
CA ASN A 56 7.34 -0.83 2.96
C ASN A 56 8.05 -1.15 4.27
N CYS A 57 7.29 -1.61 5.25
CA CYS A 57 7.79 -2.22 6.48
C CYS A 57 7.02 -3.51 6.77
N ARG A 58 7.69 -4.52 7.30
CA ARG A 58 7.04 -5.73 7.81
C ARG A 58 6.37 -5.42 9.14
N SER A 59 5.06 -5.67 9.26
CA SER A 59 4.30 -5.44 10.50
C SER A 59 4.86 -6.24 11.67
N GLU A 60 5.36 -7.44 11.40
CA GLU A 60 5.91 -8.36 12.42
C GLU A 60 7.16 -7.84 13.12
N THR A 61 7.90 -6.94 12.47
CA THR A 61 9.19 -6.45 12.99
C THR A 61 9.27 -4.92 13.07
N MET A 62 8.16 -4.23 12.89
CA MET A 62 8.18 -2.76 12.85
C MET A 62 8.61 -2.13 14.19
N ASN A 63 8.27 -2.76 15.31
CA ASN A 63 8.61 -2.27 16.63
C ASN A 63 10.07 -2.51 17.02
N ASP A 64 10.73 -3.49 16.38
CA ASP A 64 12.09 -3.91 16.71
C ASP A 64 13.16 -3.11 15.96
N LYS A 65 12.76 -2.44 14.87
CA LYS A 65 13.71 -1.75 14.00
C LYS A 65 13.90 -0.28 14.40
N PRO A 66 15.15 0.16 14.63
CA PRO A 66 15.44 1.55 14.97
C PRO A 66 14.90 2.57 13.97
N SER A 67 14.80 2.17 12.69
CA SER A 67 14.27 3.03 11.62
C SER A 67 12.83 3.49 11.86
N PHE A 68 12.04 2.76 12.63
CA PHE A 68 10.62 3.05 12.84
C PHE A 68 10.28 3.47 14.28
N LYS A 69 11.29 3.58 15.18
CA LYS A 69 11.08 3.90 16.60
C LYS A 69 10.24 5.16 16.85
N ASN A 70 10.38 6.17 15.99
CA ASN A 70 9.66 7.44 16.07
C ASN A 70 8.59 7.60 14.98
N ALA A 71 8.29 6.54 14.24
CA ALA A 71 7.24 6.56 13.23
C ALA A 71 5.87 6.60 13.88
N LYS A 72 4.97 7.39 13.30
CA LYS A 72 3.56 7.47 13.68
C LYS A 72 2.73 6.60 12.74
N ARG A 73 1.59 6.12 13.20
CA ARG A 73 0.67 5.31 12.40
C ARG A 73 -0.19 6.19 11.49
N CYS A 74 -0.44 5.70 10.28
CA CYS A 74 -1.34 6.34 9.32
C CYS A 74 -2.08 5.29 8.49
N ILE A 75 -3.10 5.76 7.79
CA ILE A 75 -3.83 5.00 6.78
C ILE A 75 -3.48 5.58 5.42
N ILE A 76 -3.17 4.73 4.44
CA ILE A 76 -2.94 5.14 3.05
C ILE A 76 -4.11 4.64 2.22
N PHE A 77 -4.78 5.55 1.51
CA PHE A 77 -5.92 5.20 0.67
C PHE A 77 -5.49 4.45 -0.58
N GLN A 78 -6.26 3.42 -0.97
CA GLN A 78 -6.01 2.64 -2.18
C GLN A 78 -7.31 2.05 -2.75
N ASN A 79 -7.28 1.68 -4.03
CA ASN A 79 -8.36 0.94 -4.70
C ASN A 79 -7.88 -0.42 -5.24
N GLY A 80 -6.61 -0.73 -5.08
CA GLY A 80 -5.98 -1.98 -5.49
C GLY A 80 -4.47 -1.82 -5.60
N TRP A 81 -3.77 -2.91 -5.80
CA TRP A 81 -2.31 -2.89 -5.91
C TRP A 81 -1.81 -3.88 -6.93
N TYR A 82 -0.56 -3.73 -7.34
CA TYR A 82 0.11 -4.64 -8.26
C TYR A 82 1.20 -5.43 -7.54
N GLU A 83 1.28 -6.71 -7.89
CA GLU A 83 2.43 -7.58 -7.56
C GLU A 83 2.84 -8.36 -8.81
N TRP A 84 4.13 -8.66 -8.89
CA TRP A 84 4.69 -9.41 -9.99
C TRP A 84 4.99 -10.82 -9.55
N GLN A 85 4.46 -11.79 -10.30
CA GLN A 85 4.82 -13.18 -10.08
C GLN A 85 6.35 -13.33 -10.20
N ARG A 86 6.95 -13.99 -9.22
CA ARG A 86 8.41 -14.00 -9.08
C ARG A 86 9.14 -14.61 -10.26
N LYS A 87 8.65 -15.74 -10.81
CA LYS A 87 9.32 -16.51 -11.85
C LYS A 87 9.25 -15.82 -13.21
N GLU A 88 8.04 -15.48 -13.65
CA GLU A 88 7.79 -15.01 -15.02
C GLU A 88 7.64 -13.49 -15.11
N LYS A 89 7.65 -12.80 -13.96
CA LYS A 89 7.48 -11.34 -13.88
C LYS A 89 6.16 -10.84 -14.49
N ILE A 90 5.15 -11.70 -14.48
CA ILE A 90 3.79 -11.34 -14.92
C ILE A 90 3.18 -10.43 -13.85
N PRO A 91 2.68 -9.24 -14.23
CA PRO A 91 2.00 -8.35 -13.31
C PRO A 91 0.58 -8.82 -13.04
N TYR A 92 0.17 -8.77 -11.79
CA TYR A 92 -1.18 -9.04 -11.32
C TYR A 92 -1.74 -7.81 -10.62
N TYR A 93 -2.95 -7.42 -10.96
CA TYR A 93 -3.73 -6.46 -10.21
C TYR A 93 -4.55 -7.19 -9.15
N HIS A 94 -4.52 -6.66 -7.94
CA HIS A 94 -5.25 -7.19 -6.78
C HIS A 94 -6.14 -6.11 -6.21
N HIS A 95 -7.31 -6.49 -5.73
CA HIS A 95 -8.21 -5.61 -5.00
C HIS A 95 -9.05 -6.38 -3.96
N CYS A 96 -9.58 -5.69 -2.99
CA CYS A 96 -10.50 -6.23 -1.98
C CYS A 96 -11.52 -5.16 -1.57
N SER A 97 -12.38 -5.46 -0.60
CA SER A 97 -13.39 -4.52 -0.08
C SER A 97 -12.80 -3.34 0.68
N SER A 98 -11.65 -3.54 1.35
CA SER A 98 -10.99 -2.45 2.09
C SER A 98 -10.22 -1.51 1.16
N ASN A 99 -10.35 -0.20 1.39
CA ASN A 99 -9.56 0.84 0.75
C ASN A 99 -8.41 1.36 1.64
N ASN A 100 -8.11 0.70 2.75
CA ASN A 100 -7.24 1.20 3.80
C ASN A 100 -6.00 0.34 3.94
N PHE A 101 -4.85 0.80 3.46
CA PHE A 101 -3.57 0.22 3.85
C PHE A 101 -3.15 0.76 5.22
N ALA A 102 -2.76 -0.12 6.14
CA ALA A 102 -2.02 0.30 7.31
C ALA A 102 -0.64 0.81 6.92
N GLY A 103 -0.24 1.93 7.48
CA GLY A 103 1.04 2.55 7.16
C GLY A 103 1.70 3.22 8.37
N LEU A 104 2.95 3.61 8.19
CA LEU A 104 3.71 4.46 9.10
C LEU A 104 4.13 5.73 8.37
N TYR A 105 4.30 6.82 9.13
CA TYR A 105 4.76 8.09 8.59
C TYR A 105 5.65 8.87 9.57
N ASN A 106 6.35 9.84 9.03
CA ASN A 106 7.03 10.91 9.74
C ASN A 106 6.96 12.20 8.90
N ASP A 107 7.76 13.20 9.23
CA ASP A 107 7.78 14.49 8.54
C ASP A 107 8.32 14.41 7.10
N ILE A 108 9.00 13.31 6.73
CA ILE A 108 9.57 13.11 5.38
C ILE A 108 8.55 12.45 4.45
N GLY A 109 7.76 11.49 4.96
CA GLY A 109 6.77 10.78 4.16
C GLY A 109 6.23 9.53 4.85
N CYS A 110 5.58 8.67 4.07
CA CYS A 110 4.90 7.47 4.56
C CYS A 110 5.40 6.20 3.87
N LEU A 111 5.07 5.06 4.47
CA LEU A 111 5.29 3.72 3.93
C LEU A 111 4.13 2.78 4.26
N ILE A 112 4.00 1.70 3.50
CA ILE A 112 2.95 0.69 3.67
C ILE A 112 3.45 -0.44 4.58
N LEU A 113 2.63 -0.85 5.55
CA LEU A 113 2.87 -2.08 6.30
C LEU A 113 2.50 -3.30 5.46
N THR A 114 3.30 -4.34 5.59
CA THR A 114 3.08 -5.61 4.89
C THR A 114 3.08 -6.78 5.87
N ARG A 115 2.38 -7.84 5.50
CA ARG A 115 2.32 -9.13 6.21
C ARG A 115 2.58 -10.29 5.24
N ASN A 116 2.65 -11.50 5.75
CA ASN A 116 2.66 -12.70 4.90
C ASN A 116 1.37 -12.76 4.07
N SER A 117 1.51 -13.15 2.82
CA SER A 117 0.37 -13.34 1.92
C SER A 117 -0.52 -14.48 2.39
N THR A 118 -1.81 -14.38 2.12
CA THR A 118 -2.72 -15.52 2.23
C THR A 118 -2.37 -16.59 1.18
N ASP A 119 -2.77 -17.83 1.44
CA ASP A 119 -2.51 -18.95 0.51
C ASP A 119 -3.04 -18.68 -0.89
N LYS A 120 -4.17 -17.95 -0.98
CA LYS A 120 -4.82 -17.57 -2.25
C LYS A 120 -3.90 -16.84 -3.22
N ILE A 121 -2.99 -15.97 -2.74
CA ILE A 121 -2.11 -15.14 -3.56
C ILE A 121 -0.62 -15.39 -3.32
N SER A 122 -0.26 -16.31 -2.43
CA SER A 122 1.14 -16.61 -2.08
C SER A 122 1.97 -17.10 -3.27
N HIS A 123 1.32 -17.74 -4.25
CA HIS A 123 1.94 -18.18 -5.50
C HIS A 123 2.37 -17.02 -6.42
N ILE A 124 1.80 -15.83 -6.25
CA ILE A 124 2.21 -14.61 -6.94
C ILE A 124 3.35 -13.96 -6.16
N HIS A 125 3.11 -13.63 -4.89
CA HIS A 125 4.10 -13.01 -4.03
C HIS A 125 3.89 -13.41 -2.57
N HIS A 126 4.98 -13.70 -1.82
CA HIS A 126 4.93 -14.14 -0.42
C HIS A 126 4.54 -13.06 0.59
N ARG A 127 4.46 -11.81 0.17
CA ARG A 127 4.02 -10.67 0.99
C ARG A 127 2.84 -9.97 0.34
N GLN A 128 1.96 -9.42 1.18
CA GLN A 128 0.84 -8.55 0.79
C GLN A 128 0.80 -7.32 1.70
N PRO A 129 0.14 -6.23 1.28
CA PRO A 129 -0.17 -5.11 2.17
C PRO A 129 -1.02 -5.57 3.36
N LEU A 130 -0.87 -4.88 4.49
CA LEU A 130 -1.74 -5.02 5.63
C LEU A 130 -2.94 -4.08 5.46
N PHE A 131 -4.14 -4.65 5.44
CA PHE A 131 -5.41 -3.91 5.33
C PHE A 131 -6.04 -3.69 6.69
N LEU A 132 -6.89 -2.67 6.77
CA LEU A 132 -7.72 -2.37 7.92
C LEU A 132 -9.18 -2.22 7.50
N GLU A 133 -10.10 -2.77 8.30
CA GLU A 133 -11.51 -2.45 8.20
C GLU A 133 -11.77 -1.02 8.71
N ASP A 134 -12.87 -0.42 8.28
CA ASP A 134 -13.20 0.95 8.68
C ASP A 134 -13.35 1.11 10.20
N ASN A 135 -13.84 0.08 10.89
CA ASN A 135 -13.98 0.05 12.34
C ASN A 135 -12.63 -0.13 13.09
N GLU A 136 -11.59 -0.60 12.43
CA GLU A 136 -10.24 -0.79 13.00
C GLU A 136 -9.37 0.48 12.88
N ILE A 137 -9.76 1.43 12.04
CA ILE A 137 -8.96 2.63 11.73
C ILE A 137 -8.63 3.43 13.01
N CYS A 138 -9.66 3.71 13.83
CA CYS A 138 -9.46 4.51 15.04
C CYS A 138 -8.50 3.81 15.99
N ASP A 139 -8.72 2.53 16.28
CA ASP A 139 -7.88 1.75 17.18
C ASP A 139 -6.45 1.66 16.67
N TYR A 140 -6.27 1.45 15.37
CA TYR A 140 -4.96 1.44 14.76
C TYR A 140 -4.23 2.78 14.93
N LEU A 141 -4.89 3.90 14.66
CA LEU A 141 -4.31 5.24 14.79
C LEU A 141 -4.01 5.63 16.25
N GLU A 142 -4.77 5.09 17.22
CA GLU A 142 -4.51 5.24 18.66
C GLU A 142 -3.35 4.35 19.17
N GLY A 143 -2.79 3.51 18.33
CA GLY A 143 -1.64 2.67 18.70
C GLY A 143 -2.00 1.29 19.23
N MET A 144 -3.28 0.89 19.18
CA MET A 144 -3.70 -0.46 19.61
C MET A 144 -3.09 -1.55 18.72
N ASN A 145 -2.78 -2.69 19.32
CA ASN A 145 -2.19 -3.81 18.59
C ASN A 145 -3.27 -4.63 17.86
N ILE A 146 -3.68 -4.15 16.69
CA ILE A 146 -4.63 -4.82 15.79
C ILE A 146 -3.93 -5.53 14.62
N LEU A 147 -2.59 -5.57 14.62
CA LEU A 147 -1.79 -6.11 13.49
C LEU A 147 -1.98 -7.61 13.28
N ASN A 148 -2.53 -8.29 14.27
CA ASN A 148 -2.92 -9.71 14.20
C ASN A 148 -4.37 -9.93 13.79
N SER A 149 -5.12 -8.87 13.50
CA SER A 149 -6.47 -9.02 12.99
C SER A 149 -6.42 -9.89 11.73
N SER A 150 -7.11 -11.00 11.80
CA SER A 150 -7.15 -12.01 10.73
C SER A 150 -8.19 -11.65 9.68
N ALA A 151 -8.30 -10.38 9.34
CA ALA A 151 -9.24 -9.97 8.31
C ALA A 151 -8.96 -10.76 7.03
N ASN A 152 -9.76 -11.81 6.83
CA ASN A 152 -9.77 -12.61 5.62
C ASN A 152 -10.50 -11.82 4.53
N TYR A 153 -9.80 -10.82 3.99
CA TYR A 153 -10.33 -10.12 2.82
C TYR A 153 -10.47 -11.10 1.65
N ASP A 154 -11.61 -11.08 0.99
CA ASP A 154 -11.74 -11.76 -0.29
C ASP A 154 -10.95 -11.00 -1.36
N ILE A 155 -9.65 -11.27 -1.39
CA ILE A 155 -8.75 -10.67 -2.38
C ILE A 155 -9.08 -11.27 -3.74
N LYS A 156 -9.48 -10.42 -4.67
CA LYS A 156 -9.65 -10.74 -6.09
C LYS A 156 -8.40 -10.29 -6.83
N PHE A 157 -8.00 -11.05 -7.85
CA PHE A 157 -6.82 -10.73 -8.64
C PHE A 157 -6.92 -11.29 -10.06
N HIS A 158 -6.20 -10.67 -10.97
CA HIS A 158 -6.07 -11.11 -12.36
C HIS A 158 -4.79 -10.55 -12.99
N CYS A 159 -4.33 -11.18 -14.07
CA CYS A 159 -3.22 -10.69 -14.86
C CYS A 159 -3.57 -9.38 -15.57
N VAL A 160 -2.61 -8.49 -15.65
CA VAL A 160 -2.73 -7.20 -16.34
C VAL A 160 -1.58 -6.99 -17.34
N SER A 161 -1.71 -5.98 -18.20
CA SER A 161 -0.69 -5.65 -19.20
C SER A 161 0.66 -5.29 -18.54
N LYS A 162 1.76 -5.68 -19.19
CA LYS A 162 3.12 -5.27 -18.82
C LYS A 162 3.36 -3.76 -18.97
N GLU A 163 2.44 -3.02 -19.57
CA GLU A 163 2.48 -1.55 -19.63
C GLU A 163 2.53 -0.90 -18.24
N VAL A 164 2.02 -1.59 -17.20
CA VAL A 164 2.15 -1.15 -15.80
C VAL A 164 3.60 -1.02 -15.32
N ASN A 165 4.55 -1.68 -16.00
CA ASN A 165 5.98 -1.59 -15.66
C ASN A 165 6.54 -0.18 -15.85
N ASN A 166 6.00 0.57 -16.82
CA ASN A 166 6.37 1.97 -17.01
C ASN A 166 5.61 2.86 -16.00
N PRO A 167 6.30 3.48 -15.03
CA PRO A 167 5.65 4.33 -14.02
C PRO A 167 5.03 5.61 -14.59
N SER A 168 5.39 6.01 -15.80
CA SER A 168 4.79 7.16 -16.47
C SER A 168 3.45 6.83 -17.14
N ASN A 169 3.12 5.54 -17.29
CA ASN A 169 1.82 5.13 -17.81
C ASN A 169 0.78 5.18 -16.70
N ASN A 170 -0.26 5.99 -16.87
CA ASN A 170 -1.35 6.17 -15.91
C ASN A 170 -2.73 5.88 -16.52
N SER A 171 -2.78 5.07 -17.57
CA SER A 171 -4.04 4.73 -18.22
C SER A 171 -4.97 3.92 -17.30
N PRO A 172 -6.29 4.22 -17.25
CA PRO A 172 -7.27 3.37 -16.59
C PRO A 172 -7.26 1.91 -17.07
N SER A 173 -6.80 1.64 -18.31
CA SER A 173 -6.70 0.29 -18.87
C SER A 173 -5.69 -0.61 -18.14
N LEU A 174 -4.79 -0.05 -17.33
CA LEU A 174 -3.79 -0.81 -16.57
C LEU A 174 -4.39 -1.82 -15.59
N ILE A 175 -5.63 -1.58 -15.13
CA ILE A 175 -6.33 -2.52 -14.24
C ILE A 175 -7.17 -3.57 -14.99
N ASN A 176 -7.22 -3.51 -16.32
CA ASN A 176 -8.02 -4.43 -17.11
C ASN A 176 -7.34 -5.81 -17.17
N LYS A 177 -8.18 -6.86 -17.07
CA LYS A 177 -7.74 -8.24 -17.24
C LYS A 177 -7.18 -8.47 -18.64
N VAL A 178 -6.02 -9.12 -18.72
CA VAL A 178 -5.45 -9.61 -19.96
C VAL A 178 -5.24 -11.13 -19.89
N ASN A 179 -5.27 -11.79 -21.04
CA ASN A 179 -4.88 -13.20 -21.16
C ASN A 179 -3.46 -13.21 -21.74
N PHE A 180 -2.50 -13.75 -20.99
CA PHE A 180 -1.20 -14.12 -21.55
C PHE A 180 -1.37 -15.46 -22.24
N LEU A 181 -1.29 -15.47 -23.58
CA LEU A 181 -1.23 -16.66 -24.39
C LEU A 181 0.18 -17.27 -24.31
#